data_f66875ecadbc4b7d20770b0704d854db
#
_entry.id   f66875ecadbc4b7d20770b0704d854db
#
_cell.length_a   1.000
_cell.length_b   1.000
_cell.length_c   1.000
_cell.angle_alpha   90.00
_cell.angle_beta   90.00
_cell.angle_gamma   90.00
#
_symmetry.space_group_name_H-M   'P 1'
#
loop_
_entity.id
_entity.type
_entity.pdbx_description
1 polymer ?
#
loop_
_entity_poly.entity_id
_entity_poly.type
_entity_poly.pdbx_seq_one_letter_code
_entity_poly.pdbx_strand_id
1 'polypeptide(L)'
;FKQKTAYEISCSLVGSEMRIRDSDKDHWIIDEEAAEVVRRIYRMALESKGPYEIARILALEKVERPSYYLAQRGVGKHQSNFNPAERYTWRGGTVADILSKPEYMGHTVNFRTYKESYKDKRSRMTPKEDLVIFENTQEAIIDKETWERVQSLRKTIRRTDTIGAANPLTGLMFCADCGAKMYNLSLIHISEPTR
;
A
#
# COMPACT_ATOMS: atom_id res chain seq x y z
N PHE A 1 2.50 17.88 -31.46
CA PHE A 1 2.39 17.39 -30.09
C PHE A 1 1.11 16.55 -30.00
N LYS A 2 1.22 15.20 -30.08
CA LYS A 2 0.09 14.34 -29.79
C LYS A 2 -0.18 14.45 -28.28
N GLN A 3 -1.30 15.02 -27.92
CA GLN A 3 -1.81 14.91 -26.54
C GLN A 3 -1.99 13.42 -26.25
N LYS A 4 -1.23 12.92 -25.29
CA LYS A 4 -1.48 11.58 -24.74
C LYS A 4 -2.87 11.60 -24.13
N THR A 5 -3.70 10.64 -24.50
CA THR A 5 -5.03 10.50 -23.94
C THR A 5 -4.91 10.26 -22.41
N ALA A 6 -5.93 10.63 -21.66
CA ALA A 6 -5.96 10.41 -20.20
C ALA A 6 -5.63 8.94 -19.82
N TYR A 7 -5.96 8.02 -20.69
CA TYR A 7 -5.67 6.60 -20.62
C TYR A 7 -4.16 6.29 -20.72
N GLU A 8 -3.44 6.85 -21.70
CA GLU A 8 -1.98 6.64 -21.84
C GLU A 8 -1.20 7.24 -20.66
N ILE A 9 -1.71 8.32 -20.07
CA ILE A 9 -1.15 8.95 -18.86
C ILE A 9 -1.41 8.06 -17.64
N SER A 10 -2.60 7.45 -17.54
CA SER A 10 -2.95 6.51 -16.47
C SER A 10 -2.06 5.26 -16.47
N CYS A 11 -1.86 4.64 -17.62
CA CYS A 11 -0.98 3.48 -17.77
C CYS A 11 0.49 3.76 -17.46
N SER A 12 0.92 5.02 -17.62
CA SER A 12 2.30 5.45 -17.34
C SER A 12 2.55 5.80 -15.88
N LEU A 13 1.52 6.22 -15.14
CA LEU A 13 1.65 6.79 -13.79
C LEU A 13 1.22 5.85 -12.68
N VAL A 14 0.46 4.84 -12.99
CA VAL A 14 0.12 3.85 -11.98
C VAL A 14 1.28 2.88 -11.88
N GLY A 15 1.92 2.92 -10.73
CA GLY A 15 3.14 2.16 -10.46
C GLY A 15 3.02 0.72 -10.97
N SER A 16 4.07 0.29 -11.57
CA SER A 16 4.37 -0.98 -12.19
C SER A 16 4.21 -2.21 -11.26
N GLU A 17 3.41 -2.10 -10.23
CA GLU A 17 3.27 -3.08 -9.20
C GLU A 17 2.04 -3.96 -9.47
N MET A 18 2.27 -5.18 -9.88
CA MET A 18 1.27 -6.23 -10.02
C MET A 18 0.14 -5.96 -11.02
N ARG A 19 0.51 -5.51 -12.21
CA ARG A 19 -0.42 -5.27 -13.29
C ARG A 19 -0.18 -6.10 -14.48
N ILE A 20 -1.27 -6.40 -15.04
CA ILE A 20 -1.41 -7.08 -16.27
C ILE A 20 -1.37 -6.14 -17.41
N ARG A 21 -0.72 -6.63 -18.38
CA ARG A 21 -0.67 -6.06 -19.67
C ARG A 21 -1.84 -6.58 -20.48
N ASP A 22 -2.54 -5.66 -20.92
CA ASP A 22 -3.63 -5.73 -21.80
C ASP A 22 -3.26 -6.17 -23.22
N SER A 23 -3.98 -7.12 -23.72
CA SER A 23 -4.13 -7.32 -25.15
C SER A 23 -5.18 -6.37 -25.75
N ASP A 24 -6.11 -5.87 -24.94
CA ASP A 24 -7.09 -4.84 -25.27
C ASP A 24 -6.68 -3.51 -24.66
N LYS A 25 -6.53 -2.46 -25.47
CA LYS A 25 -6.02 -1.15 -25.06
C LYS A 25 -6.89 -0.43 -24.04
N ASP A 26 -8.09 -0.91 -23.77
CA ASP A 26 -9.11 -0.21 -23.01
C ASP A 26 -9.36 -0.78 -21.61
N HIS A 27 -8.97 -2.02 -21.31
CA HIS A 27 -9.23 -2.67 -20.02
C HIS A 27 -7.97 -3.32 -19.43
N TRP A 28 -7.89 -3.33 -18.11
CA TRP A 28 -6.85 -4.05 -17.39
C TRP A 28 -7.31 -5.47 -17.09
N ILE A 29 -6.47 -6.43 -17.40
CA ILE A 29 -6.71 -7.84 -17.12
C ILE A 29 -6.06 -8.17 -15.76
N ILE A 30 -6.69 -8.98 -14.92
CA ILE A 30 -6.14 -9.40 -13.64
C ILE A 30 -5.10 -10.50 -13.87
N ASP A 31 -3.90 -10.35 -13.29
CA ASP A 31 -2.90 -11.40 -13.16
C ASP A 31 -3.22 -12.21 -11.89
N GLU A 32 -3.82 -13.35 -12.03
CA GLU A 32 -4.29 -14.13 -10.89
C GLU A 32 -3.16 -14.51 -9.93
N GLU A 33 -1.96 -14.78 -10.42
CA GLU A 33 -0.81 -15.10 -9.60
C GLU A 33 -0.42 -13.92 -8.71
N ALA A 34 -0.36 -12.73 -9.28
CA ALA A 34 -0.10 -11.50 -8.55
C ALA A 34 -1.29 -11.08 -7.66
N ALA A 35 -2.53 -11.27 -8.14
CA ALA A 35 -3.74 -10.95 -7.40
C ALA A 35 -3.89 -11.78 -6.12
N GLU A 36 -3.48 -13.06 -6.15
CA GLU A 36 -3.49 -13.91 -4.96
C GLU A 36 -2.56 -13.37 -3.87
N VAL A 37 -1.38 -12.89 -4.23
CA VAL A 37 -0.45 -12.24 -3.29
C VAL A 37 -1.08 -10.99 -2.69
N VAL A 38 -1.77 -10.17 -3.49
CA VAL A 38 -2.49 -8.97 -3.01
C VAL A 38 -3.59 -9.36 -2.03
N ARG A 39 -4.47 -10.30 -2.41
CA ARG A 39 -5.55 -10.79 -1.51
C ARG A 39 -4.99 -11.31 -0.20
N ARG A 40 -3.86 -11.99 -0.24
CA ARG A 40 -3.17 -12.48 0.95
C ARG A 40 -2.64 -11.34 1.84
N ILE A 41 -2.05 -10.30 1.25
CA ILE A 41 -1.59 -9.10 1.98
C ILE A 41 -2.78 -8.45 2.70
N TYR A 42 -3.92 -8.28 2.04
CA TYR A 42 -5.12 -7.72 2.66
C TYR A 42 -5.67 -8.60 3.79
N ARG A 43 -5.66 -9.93 3.62
CA ARG A 43 -6.06 -10.88 4.68
C ARG A 43 -5.18 -10.74 5.93
N MET A 44 -3.88 -10.70 5.76
CA MET A 44 -2.93 -10.47 6.86
C MET A 44 -3.12 -9.11 7.53
N ALA A 45 -3.47 -8.08 6.76
CA ALA A 45 -3.78 -6.74 7.29
C ALA A 45 -5.07 -6.75 8.13
N LEU A 46 -6.10 -7.51 7.74
CA LEU A 46 -7.31 -7.72 8.55
C LEU A 46 -7.01 -8.46 9.86
N GLU A 47 -6.05 -9.36 9.86
CA GLU A 47 -5.50 -10.01 11.08
C GLU A 47 -4.68 -9.04 11.95
N SER A 48 -4.69 -7.76 11.61
CA SER A 48 -3.99 -6.72 12.34
C SER A 48 -2.46 -6.76 12.27
N LYS A 49 -1.89 -7.48 11.31
CA LYS A 49 -0.44 -7.47 11.07
C LYS A 49 -0.02 -6.15 10.42
N GLY A 50 1.07 -5.58 10.89
CA GLY A 50 1.63 -4.34 10.33
C GLY A 50 2.35 -4.56 8.99
N PRO A 51 2.52 -3.50 8.15
CA PRO A 51 3.16 -3.64 6.85
C PRO A 51 4.58 -4.24 6.89
N TYR A 52 5.35 -3.93 7.93
CA TYR A 52 6.69 -4.49 8.12
C TYR A 52 6.67 -5.97 8.49
N GLU A 53 5.70 -6.39 9.29
CA GLU A 53 5.51 -7.78 9.66
C GLU A 53 5.05 -8.61 8.47
N ILE A 54 4.10 -8.11 7.68
CA ILE A 54 3.65 -8.72 6.43
C ILE A 54 4.84 -8.89 5.47
N ALA A 55 5.65 -7.85 5.29
CA ALA A 55 6.84 -7.90 4.43
C ALA A 55 7.82 -8.98 4.91
N ARG A 56 8.04 -9.12 6.23
CA ARG A 56 8.89 -10.16 6.80
C ARG A 56 8.34 -11.56 6.53
N ILE A 57 7.04 -11.78 6.68
CA ILE A 57 6.39 -13.06 6.41
C ILE A 57 6.57 -13.44 4.94
N LEU A 58 6.26 -12.54 4.01
CA LEU A 58 6.41 -12.77 2.57
C LEU A 58 7.86 -13.08 2.18
N ALA A 59 8.83 -12.40 2.80
CA ALA A 59 10.25 -12.66 2.57
C ALA A 59 10.69 -14.06 3.08
N LEU A 60 10.22 -14.46 4.26
CA LEU A 60 10.51 -15.79 4.85
C LEU A 60 9.93 -16.92 4.00
N GLU A 61 8.74 -16.72 3.44
CA GLU A 61 8.08 -17.69 2.57
C GLU A 61 8.59 -17.67 1.12
N LYS A 62 9.60 -16.83 0.84
CA LYS A 62 10.22 -16.69 -0.48
C LYS A 62 9.20 -16.31 -1.57
N VAL A 63 8.25 -15.45 -1.25
CA VAL A 63 7.37 -14.84 -2.24
C VAL A 63 8.15 -13.77 -3.01
N GLU A 64 8.06 -13.78 -4.33
CA GLU A 64 8.77 -12.80 -5.16
C GLU A 64 8.24 -11.39 -4.95
N ARG A 65 9.15 -10.42 -4.85
CA ARG A 65 8.74 -9.01 -4.77
C ARG A 65 8.21 -8.52 -6.12
N PRO A 66 7.30 -7.54 -6.14
CA PRO A 66 6.66 -7.06 -7.37
C PRO A 66 7.63 -6.63 -8.46
N SER A 67 8.68 -5.90 -8.09
CA SER A 67 9.67 -5.40 -9.06
C SER A 67 10.48 -6.53 -9.72
N TYR A 68 10.77 -7.61 -9.01
CA TYR A 68 11.44 -8.78 -9.56
C TYR A 68 10.53 -9.55 -10.51
N TYR A 69 9.32 -9.81 -10.07
CA TYR A 69 8.27 -10.46 -10.85
C TYR A 69 8.01 -9.76 -12.20
N LEU A 70 7.91 -8.43 -12.20
CA LEU A 70 7.73 -7.63 -13.41
C LEU A 70 8.97 -7.58 -14.29
N ALA A 71 10.18 -7.57 -13.68
CA ALA A 71 11.42 -7.59 -14.43
C ALA A 71 11.60 -8.89 -15.23
N GLN A 72 11.26 -10.03 -14.65
CA GLN A 72 11.29 -11.33 -15.35
C GLN A 72 10.35 -11.36 -16.55
N ARG A 73 9.19 -10.72 -16.46
CA ARG A 73 8.20 -10.66 -17.55
C ARG A 73 8.47 -9.55 -18.57
N GLY A 74 9.54 -8.82 -18.40
CA GLY A 74 9.93 -7.74 -19.34
C GLY A 74 9.01 -6.52 -19.27
N VAL A 75 8.25 -6.35 -18.19
CA VAL A 75 7.27 -5.28 -18.05
C VAL A 75 7.93 -4.01 -17.51
N GLY A 76 7.76 -2.90 -18.21
CA GLY A 76 8.19 -1.58 -17.78
C GLY A 76 9.71 -1.40 -17.69
N LYS A 77 10.16 -0.46 -16.84
CA LYS A 77 11.59 -0.12 -16.63
C LYS A 77 12.28 -1.00 -15.57
N HIS A 78 11.61 -2.06 -15.09
CA HIS A 78 12.14 -2.90 -14.00
C HIS A 78 13.35 -3.72 -14.41
N GLN A 79 13.53 -3.98 -15.71
CA GLN A 79 14.70 -4.70 -16.24
C GLN A 79 16.03 -3.98 -15.96
N SER A 80 16.04 -2.64 -15.98
CA SER A 80 17.25 -1.85 -15.74
C SER A 80 17.77 -1.95 -14.30
N ASN A 81 16.90 -2.28 -13.35
CA ASN A 81 17.20 -2.39 -11.92
C ASN A 81 17.06 -3.84 -11.42
N PHE A 82 17.19 -4.81 -12.32
CA PHE A 82 17.07 -6.22 -11.97
C PHE A 82 18.22 -6.67 -11.09
N ASN A 83 17.92 -7.06 -9.86
CA ASN A 83 18.88 -7.60 -8.92
C ASN A 83 18.40 -8.96 -8.39
N PRO A 84 19.01 -10.07 -8.84
CA PRO A 84 18.63 -11.41 -8.38
C PRO A 84 18.78 -11.62 -6.87
N ALA A 85 19.74 -10.95 -6.22
CA ALA A 85 19.96 -11.06 -4.78
C ALA A 85 18.78 -10.50 -3.95
N GLU A 86 18.01 -9.59 -4.53
CA GLU A 86 16.86 -8.99 -3.86
C GLU A 86 15.51 -9.63 -4.24
N ARG A 87 15.50 -10.82 -4.80
CA ARG A 87 14.29 -11.52 -5.28
C ARG A 87 13.16 -11.55 -4.26
N TYR A 88 13.49 -11.86 -3.02
CA TYR A 88 12.53 -12.07 -1.92
C TYR A 88 12.55 -10.94 -0.89
N THR A 89 13.27 -9.86 -1.17
CA THR A 89 13.43 -8.74 -0.23
C THR A 89 12.22 -7.83 -0.28
N TRP A 90 11.20 -8.14 0.50
CA TRP A 90 10.05 -7.29 0.69
C TRP A 90 10.36 -6.14 1.65
N ARG A 91 9.83 -4.96 1.34
CA ARG A 91 9.94 -3.77 2.20
C ARG A 91 8.56 -3.40 2.73
N GLY A 92 8.50 -2.99 4.00
CA GLY A 92 7.24 -2.54 4.62
C GLY A 92 6.59 -1.37 3.86
N GLY A 93 7.39 -0.48 3.26
CA GLY A 93 6.90 0.59 2.39
C GLY A 93 6.13 0.05 1.18
N THR A 94 6.65 -0.98 0.50
CA THR A 94 5.95 -1.60 -0.65
C THR A 94 4.59 -2.18 -0.24
N VAL A 95 4.53 -2.85 0.92
CA VAL A 95 3.27 -3.39 1.44
C VAL A 95 2.32 -2.25 1.82
N ALA A 96 2.82 -1.18 2.46
CA ALA A 96 2.02 -0.01 2.80
C ALA A 96 1.44 0.69 1.56
N ASP A 97 2.22 0.76 0.48
CA ASP A 97 1.78 1.30 -0.81
C ASP A 97 0.67 0.42 -1.43
N ILE A 98 0.85 -0.91 -1.45
CA ILE A 98 -0.19 -1.83 -1.93
C ILE A 98 -1.49 -1.63 -1.15
N LEU A 99 -1.43 -1.59 0.18
CA LEU A 99 -2.60 -1.40 1.03
C LEU A 99 -3.27 -0.03 0.90
N SER A 100 -2.61 0.97 0.33
CA SER A 100 -3.15 2.34 0.17
C SER A 100 -3.80 2.61 -1.19
N LYS A 101 -3.65 1.70 -2.15
CA LYS A 101 -4.09 1.92 -3.53
C LYS A 101 -5.55 1.53 -3.75
N PRO A 102 -6.43 2.49 -4.10
CA PRO A 102 -7.83 2.20 -4.39
C PRO A 102 -8.03 1.47 -5.73
N GLU A 103 -6.99 1.36 -6.54
CA GLU A 103 -7.03 0.64 -7.82
C GLU A 103 -7.34 -0.85 -7.65
N TYR A 104 -7.02 -1.42 -6.50
CA TYR A 104 -7.37 -2.81 -6.21
C TYR A 104 -8.88 -3.03 -6.00
N MET A 105 -9.66 -1.95 -5.80
CA MET A 105 -11.13 -1.97 -5.80
C MET A 105 -11.75 -1.81 -7.20
N GLY A 106 -10.94 -1.81 -8.25
CA GLY A 106 -11.41 -1.58 -9.61
C GLY A 106 -11.51 -0.11 -10.02
N HIS A 107 -10.93 0.80 -9.27
CA HIS A 107 -10.91 2.23 -9.58
C HIS A 107 -9.66 2.60 -10.38
N THR A 108 -9.76 3.62 -11.21
CA THR A 108 -8.59 4.23 -11.87
C THR A 108 -8.32 5.60 -11.27
N VAL A 109 -7.11 5.81 -10.75
CA VAL A 109 -6.70 7.09 -10.16
C VAL A 109 -5.70 7.79 -11.07
N ASN A 110 -6.06 8.97 -11.55
CA ASN A 110 -5.21 9.80 -12.39
C ASN A 110 -4.61 10.98 -11.63
N PHE A 111 -3.57 11.57 -12.22
CA PHE A 111 -2.92 12.78 -11.71
C PHE A 111 -2.34 12.67 -10.28
N ARG A 112 -1.83 11.50 -9.89
CA ARG A 112 -1.20 11.30 -8.57
C ARG A 112 -0.01 12.20 -8.32
N THR A 113 0.65 12.65 -9.38
CA THR A 113 1.80 13.55 -9.29
C THR A 113 1.68 14.65 -10.31
N TYR A 114 2.11 15.83 -9.95
CA TYR A 114 2.18 17.00 -10.84
C TYR A 114 3.54 17.66 -10.80
N LYS A 115 3.82 18.48 -11.81
CA LYS A 115 4.98 19.36 -11.87
C LYS A 115 4.47 20.79 -11.95
N GLU A 116 5.00 21.69 -11.14
CA GLU A 116 4.62 23.12 -11.17
C GLU A 116 4.95 23.80 -12.50
N SER A 117 6.05 23.37 -13.12
CA SER A 117 6.47 23.91 -14.42
C SER A 117 7.12 22.80 -15.24
N TYR A 118 7.12 22.95 -16.59
CA TYR A 118 7.83 22.03 -17.47
C TYR A 118 9.35 22.03 -17.24
N LYS A 119 9.89 23.12 -16.67
CA LYS A 119 11.31 23.25 -16.30
C LYS A 119 11.63 22.59 -14.96
N ASP A 120 10.64 22.38 -14.11
CA ASP A 120 10.86 21.70 -12.83
C ASP A 120 11.01 20.20 -13.05
N LYS A 121 12.16 19.68 -12.66
CA LYS A 121 12.45 18.23 -12.71
C LYS A 121 11.81 17.48 -11.55
N ARG A 122 11.39 18.19 -10.48
CA ARG A 122 10.79 17.57 -9.30
C ARG A 122 9.32 17.31 -9.53
N SER A 123 8.92 16.06 -9.29
CA SER A 123 7.51 15.67 -9.25
C SER A 123 7.00 15.75 -7.82
N ARG A 124 5.84 16.36 -7.61
CA ARG A 124 5.18 16.48 -6.31
C ARG A 124 3.92 15.63 -6.28
N MET A 125 3.58 15.14 -5.10
CA MET A 125 2.32 14.40 -4.92
C MET A 125 1.14 15.35 -4.97
N THR A 126 0.13 14.98 -5.71
CA THR A 126 -1.13 15.72 -5.80
C THR A 126 -1.91 15.59 -4.50
N PRO A 127 -2.47 16.68 -3.94
CA PRO A 127 -3.39 16.60 -2.82
C PRO A 127 -4.55 15.65 -3.11
N LYS A 128 -5.09 15.00 -2.09
CA LYS A 128 -6.17 14.02 -2.26
C LYS A 128 -7.43 14.60 -2.89
N GLU A 129 -7.65 15.89 -2.70
CA GLU A 129 -8.80 16.67 -3.19
C GLU A 129 -8.75 16.86 -4.72
N ASP A 130 -7.53 16.92 -5.27
CA ASP A 130 -7.30 17.15 -6.70
C ASP A 130 -7.11 15.84 -7.49
N LEU A 131 -7.21 14.69 -6.82
CA LEU A 131 -7.12 13.38 -7.47
C LEU A 131 -8.37 13.11 -8.29
N VAL A 132 -8.18 12.74 -9.54
CA VAL A 132 -9.27 12.29 -10.40
C VAL A 132 -9.41 10.78 -10.27
N ILE A 133 -10.52 10.33 -9.68
CA ILE A 133 -10.82 8.91 -9.46
C ILE A 133 -12.00 8.53 -10.34
N PHE A 134 -11.79 7.56 -11.22
CA PHE A 134 -12.85 6.92 -12.00
C PHE A 134 -13.22 5.62 -11.29
N GLU A 135 -14.47 5.51 -10.86
CA GLU A 135 -14.94 4.35 -10.12
C GLU A 135 -15.32 3.21 -11.06
N ASN A 136 -15.05 1.97 -10.64
CA ASN A 136 -15.49 0.74 -11.32
C ASN A 136 -15.12 0.67 -12.81
N THR A 137 -13.93 1.11 -13.15
CA THR A 137 -13.41 1.06 -14.52
C THR A 137 -12.85 -0.30 -14.90
N GLN A 138 -12.65 -1.17 -13.93
CA GLN A 138 -12.01 -2.48 -14.11
C GLN A 138 -12.51 -3.46 -13.05
N GLU A 139 -12.20 -4.75 -13.24
CA GLU A 139 -12.52 -5.79 -12.28
C GLU A 139 -11.78 -5.56 -10.96
N ALA A 140 -12.51 -5.72 -9.84
CA ALA A 140 -11.97 -5.53 -8.51
C ALA A 140 -11.24 -6.80 -8.04
N ILE A 141 -10.01 -6.65 -7.52
CA ILE A 141 -9.26 -7.73 -6.85
C ILE A 141 -9.72 -7.87 -5.40
N ILE A 142 -10.04 -6.73 -4.77
CA ILE A 142 -10.47 -6.61 -3.37
C ILE A 142 -11.80 -5.87 -3.33
N ASP A 143 -12.75 -6.39 -2.54
CA ASP A 143 -14.02 -5.74 -2.32
C ASP A 143 -13.87 -4.45 -1.50
N LYS A 144 -14.80 -3.52 -1.71
CA LYS A 144 -14.81 -2.20 -1.07
C LYS A 144 -14.84 -2.29 0.45
N GLU A 145 -15.63 -3.21 0.99
CA GLU A 145 -15.77 -3.40 2.44
C GLU A 145 -14.43 -3.80 3.08
N THR A 146 -13.75 -4.79 2.50
CA THR A 146 -12.41 -5.21 2.93
C THR A 146 -11.40 -4.07 2.88
N TRP A 147 -11.41 -3.30 1.81
CA TRP A 147 -10.50 -2.16 1.66
C TRP A 147 -10.75 -1.09 2.73
N GLU A 148 -12.00 -0.66 2.92
CA GLU A 148 -12.38 0.34 3.93
C GLU A 148 -12.02 -0.11 5.35
N ARG A 149 -12.25 -1.38 5.66
CA ARG A 149 -11.90 -1.97 6.96
C ARG A 149 -10.38 -1.93 7.19
N VAL A 150 -9.58 -2.28 6.18
CA VAL A 150 -8.12 -2.19 6.26
C VAL A 150 -7.68 -0.74 6.44
N GLN A 151 -8.28 0.24 5.73
CA GLN A 151 -7.95 1.66 5.94
C GLN A 151 -8.30 2.12 7.36
N SER A 152 -9.43 1.69 7.91
CA SER A 152 -9.81 1.99 9.30
C SER A 152 -8.79 1.43 10.30
N LEU A 153 -8.36 0.18 10.15
CA LEU A 153 -7.33 -0.43 10.99
C LEU A 153 -5.99 0.31 10.88
N ARG A 154 -5.62 0.79 9.70
CA ARG A 154 -4.37 1.54 9.45
C ARG A 154 -4.36 2.94 10.06
N LYS A 155 -5.52 3.59 10.22
CA LYS A 155 -5.62 4.88 10.92
C LYS A 155 -5.26 4.77 12.39
N THR A 156 -5.36 3.57 12.96
CA THR A 156 -5.05 3.31 14.35
C THR A 156 -3.56 3.07 14.50
N ILE A 157 -2.83 4.07 15.01
CA ILE A 157 -1.39 3.95 15.30
C ILE A 157 -1.24 3.04 16.51
N ARG A 158 -0.64 1.87 16.31
CA ARG A 158 -0.24 0.97 17.38
C ARG A 158 1.20 1.29 17.76
N ARG A 159 1.41 1.73 18.99
CA ARG A 159 2.75 1.82 19.55
C ARG A 159 3.14 0.41 20.01
N THR A 160 4.25 -0.10 19.53
CA THR A 160 4.89 -1.30 20.09
C THR A 160 5.58 -0.91 21.40
N ASP A 161 5.47 -1.75 22.41
CA ASP A 161 6.24 -1.59 23.63
C ASP A 161 7.74 -1.75 23.35
N THR A 162 8.60 -1.20 24.21
CA THR A 162 10.06 -1.27 24.09
C THR A 162 10.58 -2.72 24.05
N ILE A 163 9.81 -3.66 24.54
CA ILE A 163 10.10 -5.11 24.57
C ILE A 163 9.65 -5.82 23.27
N GLY A 164 9.00 -5.11 22.36
CA GLY A 164 8.54 -5.67 21.07
C GLY A 164 7.20 -6.40 21.09
N ALA A 165 6.59 -6.60 22.28
CA ALA A 165 5.25 -7.17 22.41
C ALA A 165 4.22 -6.04 22.44
N ALA A 166 3.37 -5.95 21.43
CA ALA A 166 2.27 -5.00 21.44
C ALA A 166 1.22 -5.46 22.46
N ASN A 167 0.81 -4.57 23.38
CA ASN A 167 -0.34 -4.85 24.24
C ASN A 167 -1.57 -5.06 23.35
N PRO A 168 -2.36 -6.15 23.56
CA PRO A 168 -3.52 -6.48 22.75
C PRO A 168 -4.55 -5.34 22.63
N LEU A 169 -4.65 -4.49 23.67
CA LEU A 169 -5.58 -3.36 23.71
C LEU A 169 -5.01 -2.06 23.15
N THR A 170 -3.75 -2.05 22.70
CA THR A 170 -3.13 -0.83 22.15
C THR A 170 -3.89 -0.34 20.93
N GLY A 171 -4.41 0.89 21.03
CA GLY A 171 -5.15 1.56 19.96
C GLY A 171 -6.62 1.13 19.83
N LEU A 172 -7.12 0.27 20.72
CA LEU A 172 -8.52 -0.16 20.77
C LEU A 172 -9.30 0.49 21.91
N MET A 173 -8.62 1.16 22.86
CA MET A 173 -9.26 1.82 23.98
C MET A 173 -9.52 3.30 23.69
N PHE A 174 -10.74 3.73 24.00
CA PHE A 174 -11.15 5.12 23.89
C PHE A 174 -11.84 5.53 25.20
N CYS A 175 -11.69 6.78 25.60
CA CYS A 175 -12.42 7.32 26.74
C CYS A 175 -13.93 7.37 26.42
N ALA A 176 -14.76 6.88 27.34
CA ALA A 176 -16.22 6.85 27.17
C ALA A 176 -16.81 8.27 27.15
N ASP A 177 -16.18 9.23 27.85
CA ASP A 177 -16.74 10.58 28.00
C ASP A 177 -16.35 11.51 26.84
N CYS A 178 -15.08 11.49 26.41
CA CYS A 178 -14.57 12.42 25.40
C CYS A 178 -14.16 11.78 24.07
N GLY A 179 -14.23 10.45 23.94
CA GLY A 179 -13.82 9.74 22.74
C GLY A 179 -12.31 9.77 22.45
N ALA A 180 -11.51 10.35 23.34
CA ALA A 180 -10.07 10.42 23.16
C ALA A 180 -9.41 9.05 23.25
N LYS A 181 -8.38 8.84 22.46
CA LYS A 181 -7.59 7.61 22.47
C LYS A 181 -6.87 7.45 23.78
N MET A 182 -7.01 6.28 24.41
CA MET A 182 -6.28 5.91 25.62
C MET A 182 -5.05 5.08 25.25
N TYR A 183 -3.95 5.36 25.96
CA TYR A 183 -2.68 4.64 25.78
C TYR A 183 -2.35 3.90 27.06
N ASN A 184 -1.93 2.64 26.94
CA ASN A 184 -1.35 1.93 28.07
C ASN A 184 0.11 2.41 28.21
N LEU A 185 0.40 3.07 29.33
CA LEU A 185 1.74 3.45 29.72
C LEU A 185 2.23 2.38 30.71
N SER A 186 3.22 1.59 30.30
CA SER A 186 3.95 0.72 31.21
C SER A 186 4.82 1.59 32.13
N LEU A 187 4.35 1.83 33.33
CA LEU A 187 5.10 2.54 34.36
C LEU A 187 6.02 1.56 35.07
N ILE A 188 7.13 1.21 34.43
CA ILE A 188 8.20 0.42 35.08
C ILE A 188 8.98 1.27 36.10
N HIS A 189 8.89 2.59 36.00
CA HIS A 189 9.47 3.52 36.94
C HIS A 189 8.42 4.54 37.37
N ILE A 190 7.62 4.19 38.37
CA ILE A 190 6.96 5.18 39.21
C ILE A 190 8.07 5.65 40.17
N SER A 191 8.76 6.74 39.83
CA SER A 191 9.51 7.47 40.84
C SER A 191 8.48 7.98 41.83
N GLU A 192 8.60 7.55 43.08
CA GLU A 192 7.81 8.11 44.19
C GLU A 192 7.92 9.63 44.17
N PRO A 193 6.81 10.37 44.37
CA PRO A 193 6.89 11.80 44.49
C PRO A 193 7.79 12.13 45.69
N THR A 194 8.96 12.67 45.39
CA THR A 194 9.81 13.27 46.44
C THR A 194 8.98 14.35 47.14
N ARG A 195 8.76 14.15 48.43
CA ARG A 195 8.18 15.13 49.32
C ARG A 195 9.03 16.39 49.40
#